data_607d6ce9fa9f7712534099fe02637964
#
_entry.id   607d6ce9fa9f7712534099fe02637964
#
_cell.length_a   1.000
_cell.length_b   1.000
_cell.length_c   1.000
_cell.angle_alpha   90.00
_cell.angle_beta   90.00
_cell.angle_gamma   90.00
#
_symmetry.space_group_name_H-M   'P 1'
#
loop_
_entity.id
_entity.type
_entity.pdbx_description
1 polymer ?
#
loop_
_entity_poly.entity_id
_entity_poly.type
_entity_poly.pdbx_seq_one_letter_code
_entity_poly.pdbx_strand_id
1 'polypeptide(L)'
;MNLGIQNNKKGQALVEFVIILPIFIFMLLAIIDIGKVIYNQNRLESEMSSVVELYRNEKSYDEILDELSLNDESVTLDVTNEENETVTFSLKKEVTIVTPGLNLLFSNPYEIEVTRVIYYE
;
A
#
# COMPACT_ATOMS: atom_id res chain seq x y z
N MET A 1 12.75 -33.21 42.96
CA MET A 1 11.84 -33.88 42.02
C MET A 1 12.42 -33.90 40.63
N ASN A 2 12.86 -35.03 40.17
CA ASN A 2 13.44 -35.15 38.84
C ASN A 2 12.42 -34.92 37.76
N LEU A 3 11.19 -35.30 37.97
CA LEU A 3 10.08 -35.00 37.06
C LEU A 3 9.88 -33.50 36.90
N GLY A 4 10.12 -32.75 37.98
CA GLY A 4 10.01 -31.30 37.93
C GLY A 4 11.05 -30.66 37.03
N ILE A 5 12.29 -31.21 37.01
CA ILE A 5 13.34 -30.66 36.15
C ILE A 5 13.01 -30.89 34.67
N GLN A 6 12.59 -32.09 34.29
CA GLN A 6 12.19 -32.39 32.92
C GLN A 6 10.95 -31.62 32.52
N ASN A 7 9.96 -31.52 33.39
CA ASN A 7 8.76 -30.76 33.14
C ASN A 7 9.06 -29.28 33.03
N ASN A 8 10.04 -28.76 33.78
CA ASN A 8 10.44 -27.36 33.68
C ASN A 8 11.05 -27.06 32.33
N LYS A 9 11.84 -27.98 31.76
CA LYS A 9 12.39 -27.79 30.42
C LYS A 9 11.29 -27.79 29.36
N LYS A 10 10.33 -28.72 29.46
CA LYS A 10 9.20 -28.75 28.55
C LYS A 10 8.29 -27.54 28.75
N GLY A 11 8.01 -27.17 29.99
CA GLY A 11 7.23 -26.03 30.33
C GLY A 11 7.91 -24.75 29.90
N GLN A 12 9.22 -24.65 30.04
CA GLN A 12 9.99 -23.50 29.59
C GLN A 12 9.94 -23.34 28.07
N ALA A 13 10.07 -24.46 27.34
CA ALA A 13 9.97 -24.43 25.87
C ALA A 13 8.59 -24.00 25.43
N LEU A 14 7.53 -24.47 26.11
CA LEU A 14 6.17 -24.04 25.80
C LEU A 14 5.94 -22.56 26.09
N VAL A 15 6.49 -22.08 27.23
CA VAL A 15 6.39 -20.66 27.59
C VAL A 15 7.13 -19.79 26.56
N GLU A 16 8.32 -20.20 26.16
CA GLU A 16 9.08 -19.50 25.12
C GLU A 16 8.31 -19.47 23.81
N PHE A 17 7.73 -20.60 23.41
CA PHE A 17 6.91 -20.67 22.21
C PHE A 17 5.70 -19.74 22.28
N VAL A 18 5.00 -19.75 23.43
CA VAL A 18 3.81 -18.93 23.63
C VAL A 18 4.16 -17.44 23.57
N ILE A 19 5.35 -17.06 24.08
CA ILE A 19 5.81 -15.68 24.03
C ILE A 19 6.22 -15.28 22.61
N ILE A 20 6.88 -16.19 21.90
CA ILE A 20 7.37 -15.92 20.54
C ILE A 20 6.22 -15.88 19.54
N LEU A 21 5.18 -16.67 19.76
CA LEU A 21 4.07 -16.80 18.83
C LEU A 21 3.39 -15.46 18.50
N PRO A 22 3.02 -14.63 19.49
CA PRO A 22 2.45 -13.31 19.17
C PRO A 22 3.40 -12.44 18.37
N ILE A 23 4.69 -12.46 18.71
CA ILE A 23 5.71 -11.68 18.00
C ILE A 23 5.78 -12.14 16.54
N PHE A 24 5.78 -13.45 16.33
CA PHE A 24 5.81 -14.04 14.99
C PHE A 24 4.57 -13.65 14.18
N ILE A 25 3.40 -13.69 14.81
CA ILE A 25 2.15 -13.27 14.16
C ILE A 25 2.22 -11.79 13.77
N PHE A 26 2.73 -10.91 14.67
CA PHE A 26 2.93 -9.51 14.36
C PHE A 26 3.84 -9.33 13.15
N MET A 27 4.92 -10.09 13.09
CA MET A 27 5.83 -10.01 11.94
C MET A 27 5.15 -10.41 10.65
N LEU A 28 4.35 -11.48 10.67
CA LEU A 28 3.62 -11.93 9.49
C LEU A 28 2.61 -10.87 9.02
N LEU A 29 1.87 -10.28 9.95
CA LEU A 29 0.92 -9.22 9.62
C LEU A 29 1.62 -8.00 9.04
N ALA A 30 2.77 -7.64 9.61
CA ALA A 30 3.56 -6.51 9.10
C ALA A 30 4.06 -6.77 7.68
N ILE A 31 4.51 -7.99 7.40
CA ILE A 31 4.94 -8.38 6.06
C ILE A 31 3.78 -8.29 5.07
N ILE A 32 2.59 -8.73 5.48
CA ILE A 32 1.39 -8.63 4.65
C ILE A 32 1.07 -7.16 4.35
N ASP A 33 1.11 -6.30 5.36
CA ASP A 33 0.83 -4.88 5.18
C ASP A 33 1.83 -4.21 4.24
N ILE A 34 3.12 -4.48 4.43
CA ILE A 34 4.16 -3.95 3.56
C ILE A 34 3.97 -4.46 2.14
N GLY A 35 3.66 -5.75 1.99
CA GLY A 35 3.39 -6.34 0.68
C GLY A 35 2.21 -5.68 -0.02
N LYS A 36 1.14 -5.37 0.73
CA LYS A 36 0.00 -4.64 0.17
C LYS A 36 0.40 -3.26 -0.33
N VAL A 37 1.18 -2.54 0.47
CA VAL A 37 1.62 -1.19 0.10
C VAL A 37 2.46 -1.24 -1.18
N ILE A 38 3.43 -2.13 -1.23
CA ILE A 38 4.30 -2.28 -2.40
C ILE A 38 3.49 -2.68 -3.63
N TYR A 39 2.60 -3.65 -3.50
CA TYR A 39 1.76 -4.11 -4.58
C TYR A 39 0.89 -2.98 -5.13
N ASN A 40 0.23 -2.26 -4.26
CA ASN A 40 -0.65 -1.17 -4.68
C ASN A 40 0.13 0.00 -5.26
N GLN A 41 1.34 0.28 -4.73
CA GLN A 41 2.19 1.32 -5.28
C GLN A 41 2.63 0.96 -6.70
N ASN A 42 3.06 -0.27 -6.93
CA ASN A 42 3.44 -0.72 -8.27
C ASN A 42 2.26 -0.67 -9.24
N ARG A 43 1.08 -1.02 -8.75
CA ARG A 43 -0.13 -0.96 -9.56
C ARG A 43 -0.50 0.47 -9.90
N LEU A 44 -0.40 1.40 -8.93
CA LEU A 44 -0.63 2.82 -9.19
C LEU A 44 0.35 3.40 -10.20
N GLU A 45 1.62 3.00 -10.13
CA GLU A 45 2.61 3.44 -11.11
C GLU A 45 2.27 2.95 -12.51
N SER A 46 1.80 1.71 -12.62
CA SER A 46 1.34 1.17 -13.89
C SER A 46 0.12 1.92 -14.42
N GLU A 47 -0.83 2.21 -13.55
CA GLU A 47 -2.02 2.99 -13.91
C GLU A 47 -1.65 4.42 -14.29
N MET A 48 -0.68 5.01 -13.61
CA MET A 48 -0.18 6.34 -13.95
C MET A 48 0.44 6.34 -15.34
N SER A 49 1.19 5.32 -15.71
CA SER A 49 1.75 5.19 -17.06
C SER A 49 0.63 5.13 -18.09
N SER A 50 -0.46 4.42 -17.80
CA SER A 50 -1.62 4.35 -18.67
C SER A 50 -2.29 5.71 -18.81
N VAL A 51 -2.43 6.44 -17.70
CA VAL A 51 -3.02 7.80 -17.72
C VAL A 51 -2.19 8.73 -18.60
N VAL A 52 -0.87 8.68 -18.44
CA VAL A 52 0.05 9.52 -19.25
C VAL A 52 -0.08 9.18 -20.73
N GLU A 53 -0.16 7.90 -21.05
CA GLU A 53 -0.32 7.46 -22.43
C GLU A 53 -1.64 7.93 -23.03
N LEU A 54 -2.74 7.81 -22.28
CA LEU A 54 -4.04 8.29 -22.70
C LEU A 54 -4.03 9.80 -22.92
N TYR A 55 -3.40 10.53 -22.03
CA TYR A 55 -3.27 11.97 -22.16
C TYR A 55 -2.50 12.35 -23.42
N ARG A 56 -1.41 11.65 -23.71
CA ARG A 56 -0.61 11.90 -24.91
C ARG A 56 -1.38 11.58 -26.19
N ASN A 57 -2.35 10.67 -26.10
CA ASN A 57 -3.23 10.32 -27.22
C ASN A 57 -4.44 11.25 -27.32
N GLU A 58 -4.39 12.37 -26.62
CA GLU A 58 -5.43 13.43 -26.66
C GLU A 58 -6.79 12.97 -26.14
N LYS A 59 -6.80 12.00 -25.23
CA LYS A 59 -8.03 11.57 -24.57
C LYS A 59 -8.49 12.63 -23.57
N SER A 60 -9.79 12.82 -23.46
CA SER A 60 -10.35 13.75 -22.49
C SER A 60 -10.21 13.21 -21.07
N TYR A 61 -10.33 14.13 -20.10
CA TYR A 61 -10.29 13.76 -18.68
C TYR A 61 -11.35 12.71 -18.34
N ASP A 62 -12.56 12.86 -18.87
CA ASP A 62 -13.66 11.93 -18.62
C ASP A 62 -13.33 10.53 -19.16
N GLU A 63 -12.72 10.45 -20.34
CA GLU A 63 -12.31 9.18 -20.93
C GLU A 63 -11.24 8.51 -20.09
N ILE A 64 -10.29 9.28 -19.56
CA ILE A 64 -9.24 8.77 -18.69
C ILE A 64 -9.84 8.22 -17.39
N LEU A 65 -10.77 8.96 -16.80
CA LEU A 65 -11.47 8.51 -15.59
C LEU A 65 -12.25 7.23 -15.83
N ASP A 66 -12.93 7.12 -16.96
CA ASP A 66 -13.69 5.92 -17.29
C ASP A 66 -12.77 4.68 -17.35
N GLU A 67 -11.63 4.81 -18.00
CA GLU A 67 -10.69 3.70 -18.08
C GLU A 67 -10.09 3.33 -16.72
N LEU A 68 -9.79 4.33 -15.89
CA LEU A 68 -9.29 4.08 -14.53
C LEU A 68 -10.34 3.38 -13.68
N SER A 69 -11.60 3.80 -13.77
CA SER A 69 -12.67 3.19 -12.96
C SER A 69 -12.94 1.75 -13.37
N LEU A 70 -12.73 1.41 -14.63
CA LEU A 70 -12.85 0.02 -15.08
C LEU A 70 -11.76 -0.86 -14.47
N ASN A 71 -10.58 -0.29 -14.21
CA ASN A 71 -9.47 -1.04 -13.64
C ASN A 71 -9.53 -1.08 -12.11
N ASP A 72 -9.83 0.06 -11.47
CA ASP A 72 -9.84 0.13 -10.01
C ASP A 72 -10.63 1.38 -9.57
N GLU A 73 -11.83 1.15 -9.01
CA GLU A 73 -12.70 2.22 -8.53
C GLU A 73 -12.17 2.93 -7.29
N SER A 74 -11.23 2.30 -6.57
CA SER A 74 -10.69 2.84 -5.33
C SER A 74 -9.59 3.89 -5.55
N VAL A 75 -9.18 4.09 -6.81
CA VAL A 75 -8.14 5.05 -7.15
C VAL A 75 -8.75 6.41 -7.45
N THR A 76 -8.16 7.45 -6.87
CA THR A 76 -8.58 8.84 -7.11
C THR A 76 -7.56 9.52 -8.00
N LEU A 77 -8.02 10.17 -9.05
CA LEU A 77 -7.16 10.92 -9.98
C LEU A 77 -7.36 12.41 -9.79
N ASP A 78 -6.28 13.12 -9.54
CA ASP A 78 -6.25 14.57 -9.53
C ASP A 78 -5.38 15.08 -10.67
N VAL A 79 -5.85 16.09 -11.38
CA VAL A 79 -5.11 16.72 -12.47
C VAL A 79 -4.99 18.20 -12.17
N THR A 80 -3.76 18.70 -12.18
CA THR A 80 -3.47 20.11 -11.94
C THR A 80 -2.69 20.67 -13.11
N ASN A 81 -3.19 21.76 -13.70
CA ASN A 81 -2.48 22.50 -14.74
C ASN A 81 -1.66 23.60 -14.08
N GLU A 82 -0.37 23.62 -14.37
CA GLU A 82 0.53 24.66 -13.85
C GLU A 82 0.83 25.67 -14.96
N GLU A 83 1.21 26.88 -14.55
CA GLU A 83 1.42 27.98 -15.47
C GLU A 83 2.60 27.78 -16.43
N ASN A 84 3.50 26.86 -16.15
CA ASN A 84 4.73 26.63 -16.91
C ASN A 84 4.57 25.56 -18.00
N GLU A 85 3.39 25.44 -18.58
CA GLU A 85 3.12 24.43 -19.61
C GLU A 85 3.32 23.00 -19.10
N THR A 86 3.01 22.79 -17.83
CA THR A 86 3.09 21.47 -17.23
C THR A 86 1.73 21.02 -16.73
N VAL A 87 1.51 19.71 -16.78
CA VAL A 87 0.32 19.08 -16.21
C VAL A 87 0.79 18.05 -15.20
N THR A 88 0.27 18.15 -13.99
CA THR A 88 0.60 17.21 -12.92
C THR A 88 -0.57 16.25 -12.71
N PHE A 89 -0.27 14.96 -12.84
CA PHE A 89 -1.23 13.90 -12.55
C PHE A 89 -0.87 13.28 -11.20
N SER A 90 -1.88 13.04 -10.39
CA SER A 90 -1.69 12.45 -9.07
C SER A 90 -2.72 11.33 -8.89
N LEU A 91 -2.25 10.12 -8.64
CA LEU A 91 -3.12 8.98 -8.33
C LEU A 91 -2.96 8.66 -6.85
N LYS A 92 -4.07 8.48 -6.18
CA LYS A 92 -4.11 8.18 -4.75
C LYS A 92 -4.95 6.94 -4.51
N LYS A 93 -4.51 6.14 -3.56
CA LYS A 93 -5.25 4.95 -3.13
C LYS A 93 -5.00 4.71 -1.65
N GLU A 94 -6.05 4.31 -0.94
CA GLU A 94 -5.97 3.98 0.47
C GLU A 94 -5.78 2.48 0.65
N VAL A 95 -4.87 2.11 1.54
CA VAL A 95 -4.60 0.72 1.89
C VAL A 95 -4.84 0.54 3.37
N THR A 96 -5.67 -0.45 3.72
CA THR A 96 -5.98 -0.74 5.11
C THR A 96 -4.83 -1.48 5.77
N ILE A 97 -4.39 -0.99 6.93
CA ILE A 97 -3.35 -1.61 7.74
C ILE A 97 -4.03 -2.56 8.72
N VAL A 98 -3.63 -3.83 8.70
CA VAL A 98 -4.22 -4.85 9.58
C VAL A 98 -3.39 -5.13 10.83
N THR A 99 -2.11 -4.76 10.84
CA THR A 99 -1.23 -5.02 11.99
C THR A 99 -1.59 -4.08 13.14
N PRO A 100 -1.95 -4.61 14.32
CA PRO A 100 -2.21 -3.76 15.48
C PRO A 100 -0.98 -2.95 15.87
N GLY A 101 -1.16 -1.69 16.15
CA GLY A 101 -0.08 -0.79 16.56
C GLY A 101 0.64 -0.09 15.45
N LEU A 102 0.59 -0.58 14.21
CA LEU A 102 1.20 0.13 13.09
C LEU A 102 0.50 1.45 12.79
N ASN A 103 -0.75 1.60 13.18
CA ASN A 103 -1.48 2.84 13.03
C ASN A 103 -0.89 3.98 13.89
N LEU A 104 0.01 3.67 14.82
CA LEU A 104 0.76 4.69 15.56
C LEU A 104 1.89 5.28 14.72
N LEU A 105 2.43 4.50 13.78
CA LEU A 105 3.52 4.92 12.91
C LEU A 105 3.01 5.39 11.55
N PHE A 106 1.95 4.77 11.05
CA PHE A 106 1.35 5.09 9.75
C PHE A 106 -0.11 5.43 9.96
N SER A 107 -0.64 6.32 9.14
CA SER A 107 -2.07 6.59 9.15
C SER A 107 -2.84 5.35 8.71
N ASN A 108 -4.06 5.17 9.23
CA ASN A 108 -4.92 4.06 8.83
C ASN A 108 -6.29 4.62 8.43
N PRO A 109 -6.68 4.50 7.16
CA PRO A 109 -5.97 3.81 6.08
C PRO A 109 -4.70 4.58 5.64
N TYR A 110 -3.71 3.84 5.16
CA TYR A 110 -2.48 4.42 4.63
C TYR A 110 -2.70 4.87 3.20
N GLU A 111 -2.41 6.11 2.91
CA GLU A 111 -2.61 6.67 1.57
C GLU A 111 -1.35 6.55 0.74
N ILE A 112 -1.48 5.95 -0.43
CA ILE A 112 -0.41 5.85 -1.42
C ILE A 112 -0.68 6.88 -2.50
N GLU A 113 0.34 7.66 -2.83
CA GLU A 113 0.23 8.67 -3.87
C GLU A 113 1.36 8.52 -4.87
N VAL A 114 1.00 8.51 -6.15
CA VAL A 114 1.95 8.54 -7.26
C VAL A 114 1.68 9.79 -8.07
N THR A 115 2.69 10.61 -8.26
CA THR A 115 2.59 11.88 -8.98
C THR A 115 3.51 11.87 -10.19
N ARG A 116 2.99 12.36 -11.31
CA ARG A 116 3.77 12.48 -12.54
C ARG A 116 3.53 13.85 -13.16
N VAL A 117 4.62 14.53 -13.50
CA VAL A 117 4.55 15.84 -14.16
C VAL A 117 4.88 15.64 -15.63
N ILE A 118 4.02 16.16 -16.50
CA ILE A 118 4.19 16.08 -17.94
C ILE A 118 4.32 17.49 -18.49
N TYR A 119 5.30 17.68 -19.34
CA TYR A 119 5.47 18.94 -20.07
C TYR A 119 4.76 18.80 -21.40
N TYR A 120 3.86 19.74 -21.70
CA TYR A 120 3.23 19.74 -23.02
C TYR A 120 3.86 20.82 -23.89
N GLU A 121 4.03 20.45 -25.11
CA GLU A 121 4.67 21.34 -26.10
C GLU A 121 3.68 22.27 -26.79
#